data_4e479d242aa964656bb8eaafbce96945
#
_entry.id   4e479d242aa964656bb8eaafbce96945
#
_cell.length_a   1.000
_cell.length_b   1.000
_cell.length_c   1.000
_cell.angle_alpha   90.00
_cell.angle_beta   90.00
_cell.angle_gamma   90.00
#
_symmetry.space_group_name_H-M   'P 1'
#
loop_
_entity.id
_entity.type
_entity.pdbx_description
1 polymer ?
#
loop_
_entity_poly.entity_id
_entity_poly.type
_entity_poly.pdbx_seq_one_letter_code
_entity_poly.pdbx_strand_id
1 'polypeptide(L)'
;NVSHEPRSPLSSIRGFLEAMEDGTIPTDEHEKYIEIVLDETRRMSGMVNDLLDIARIESGQYKLNLSVFDINDLIGRVLITFEARITAKHADVDAQLDYEPVFVEADRDRIGQVLHNLIDNAIKFMPENYGLLTIKSVVSKHKVYVSVCDNGPGIPKEDIAHIFDRFYKAEKAHTYKNGSGTGLGLSIVKLVIDQHHGEIKAESSENGTVFTFSLKQALPPPRRQPAAE
;
A
#
# COMPACT_ATOMS: atom_id res chain seq x y z
N ASN A 1 0.83 21.75 0.67
CA ASN A 1 1.68 21.70 -0.54
C ASN A 1 1.18 20.72 -1.63
N VAL A 2 -0.15 20.63 -1.80
CA VAL A 2 -0.82 19.77 -2.80
C VAL A 2 -0.37 20.04 -4.25
N SER A 3 0.11 21.23 -4.55
CA SER A 3 0.40 21.66 -5.93
C SER A 3 1.82 21.32 -6.43
N HIS A 4 2.74 20.89 -5.59
CA HIS A 4 4.13 20.63 -5.98
C HIS A 4 4.38 19.18 -6.37
N GLU A 5 3.73 18.21 -5.74
CA GLU A 5 3.92 16.78 -6.00
C GLU A 5 3.58 16.34 -7.45
N PRO A 6 2.44 16.77 -8.05
CA PRO A 6 2.15 16.42 -9.44
C PRO A 6 3.03 17.13 -10.47
N ARG A 7 3.63 18.26 -10.11
CA ARG A 7 4.45 19.07 -11.03
C ARG A 7 5.83 18.46 -11.27
N SER A 8 6.40 17.78 -10.27
CA SER A 8 7.74 17.17 -10.38
C SER A 8 7.81 16.09 -11.48
N PRO A 9 6.97 15.03 -11.48
CA PRO A 9 7.00 13.99 -12.50
C PRO A 9 6.73 14.56 -13.91
N LEU A 10 5.84 15.53 -14.03
CA LEU A 10 5.55 16.18 -15.31
C LEU A 10 6.75 16.92 -15.86
N SER A 11 7.50 17.60 -14.99
CA SER A 11 8.73 18.31 -15.38
C SER A 11 9.83 17.32 -15.80
N SER A 12 9.94 16.17 -15.11
CA SER A 12 10.91 15.12 -15.46
C SER A 12 10.57 14.48 -16.81
N ILE A 13 9.30 14.10 -17.03
CA ILE A 13 8.83 13.54 -18.30
C ILE A 13 9.14 14.50 -19.44
N ARG A 14 8.76 15.79 -19.29
CA ARG A 14 9.00 16.79 -20.32
C ARG A 14 10.49 16.99 -20.58
N GLY A 15 11.29 17.12 -19.52
CA GLY A 15 12.74 17.35 -19.66
C GLY A 15 13.46 16.20 -20.36
N PHE A 16 13.11 14.94 -20.09
CA PHE A 16 13.69 13.81 -20.81
C PHE A 16 13.26 13.76 -22.28
N LEU A 17 11.98 14.06 -22.58
CA LEU A 17 11.50 14.10 -23.95
C LEU A 17 12.16 15.23 -24.75
N GLU A 18 12.28 16.43 -24.19
CA GLU A 18 12.98 17.58 -24.80
C GLU A 18 14.46 17.25 -25.05
N ALA A 19 15.15 16.61 -24.07
CA ALA A 19 16.55 16.21 -24.19
C ALA A 19 16.79 15.09 -25.23
N MET A 20 15.79 14.22 -25.46
CA MET A 20 15.85 13.26 -26.57
C MET A 20 15.61 13.93 -27.92
N GLU A 21 14.69 14.93 -27.99
CA GLU A 21 14.36 15.64 -29.21
C GLU A 21 15.52 16.52 -29.70
N ASP A 22 16.21 17.23 -28.80
CA ASP A 22 17.30 18.14 -29.12
C ASP A 22 18.67 17.45 -29.28
N GLY A 23 18.71 16.11 -29.07
CA GLY A 23 19.91 15.28 -29.20
C GLY A 23 20.89 15.37 -27.99
N THR A 24 20.49 16.02 -26.90
CA THR A 24 21.28 16.03 -25.63
C THR A 24 21.40 14.61 -25.08
N ILE A 25 20.34 13.77 -25.23
CA ILE A 25 20.40 12.34 -24.97
C ILE A 25 20.64 11.62 -26.29
N PRO A 26 21.77 10.90 -26.44
CA PRO A 26 22.08 10.13 -27.64
C PRO A 26 21.02 9.06 -27.95
N THR A 27 20.81 8.76 -29.23
CA THR A 27 19.75 7.84 -29.69
C THR A 27 19.90 6.43 -29.11
N ASP A 28 21.13 5.97 -28.88
CA ASP A 28 21.46 4.68 -28.29
C ASP A 28 21.10 4.58 -26.80
N GLU A 29 20.88 5.71 -26.11
CA GLU A 29 20.42 5.74 -24.73
C GLU A 29 18.89 5.97 -24.61
N HIS A 30 18.17 6.23 -25.70
CA HIS A 30 16.73 6.56 -25.67
C HIS A 30 15.91 5.50 -24.95
N GLU A 31 16.17 4.21 -25.16
CA GLU A 31 15.39 3.11 -24.54
C GLU A 31 15.37 3.23 -23.00
N LYS A 32 16.53 3.49 -22.40
CA LYS A 32 16.66 3.70 -20.95
C LYS A 32 15.81 4.88 -20.43
N TYR A 33 15.83 6.00 -21.15
CA TYR A 33 15.08 7.18 -20.73
C TYR A 33 13.60 7.06 -21.01
N ILE A 34 13.20 6.32 -22.04
CA ILE A 34 11.78 5.97 -22.30
C ILE A 34 11.22 5.14 -21.15
N GLU A 35 11.97 4.18 -20.59
CA GLU A 35 11.55 3.42 -19.41
C GLU A 35 11.29 4.35 -18.21
N ILE A 36 12.19 5.32 -17.96
CA ILE A 36 12.01 6.31 -16.89
C ILE A 36 10.74 7.14 -17.12
N VAL A 37 10.52 7.61 -18.34
CA VAL A 37 9.30 8.38 -18.70
C VAL A 37 8.04 7.55 -18.51
N LEU A 38 8.07 6.27 -18.88
CA LEU A 38 6.94 5.35 -18.67
C LEU A 38 6.65 5.14 -17.18
N ASP A 39 7.67 4.99 -16.35
CA ASP A 39 7.52 4.82 -14.92
C ASP A 39 6.95 6.08 -14.24
N GLU A 40 7.43 7.27 -14.62
CA GLU A 40 6.85 8.52 -14.13
C GLU A 40 5.40 8.72 -14.59
N THR A 41 5.06 8.27 -15.80
CA THR A 41 3.68 8.31 -16.32
C THR A 41 2.76 7.37 -15.53
N ARG A 42 3.20 6.14 -15.24
CA ARG A 42 2.47 5.19 -14.39
C ARG A 42 2.25 5.75 -12.98
N ARG A 43 3.29 6.36 -12.42
CA ARG A 43 3.23 7.02 -11.11
C ARG A 43 2.20 8.15 -11.09
N MET A 44 2.19 9.02 -12.11
CA MET A 44 1.19 10.08 -12.23
C MET A 44 -0.24 9.52 -12.33
N SER A 45 -0.44 8.48 -13.13
CA SER A 45 -1.74 7.83 -13.27
C SER A 45 -2.23 7.27 -11.93
N GLY A 46 -1.34 6.63 -11.16
CA GLY A 46 -1.64 6.19 -9.79
C GLY A 46 -2.05 7.35 -8.88
N MET A 47 -1.28 8.46 -8.89
CA MET A 47 -1.58 9.64 -8.08
C MET A 47 -2.94 10.27 -8.42
N VAL A 48 -3.31 10.35 -9.70
CA VAL A 48 -4.62 10.86 -10.12
C VAL A 48 -5.74 9.96 -9.62
N ASN A 49 -5.59 8.64 -9.72
CA ASN A 49 -6.57 7.68 -9.21
C ASN A 49 -6.71 7.80 -7.68
N ASP A 50 -5.60 7.91 -6.96
CA ASP A 50 -5.58 8.12 -5.50
C ASP A 50 -6.35 9.40 -5.11
N LEU A 51 -6.11 10.51 -5.81
CA LEU A 51 -6.82 11.76 -5.57
C LEU A 51 -8.32 11.67 -5.86
N LEU A 52 -8.70 10.98 -6.94
CA LEU A 52 -10.11 10.74 -7.27
C LEU A 52 -10.78 9.85 -6.22
N ASP A 53 -10.10 8.82 -5.73
CA ASP A 53 -10.60 7.97 -4.65
C ASP A 53 -10.83 8.78 -3.37
N ILE A 54 -9.84 9.57 -2.95
CA ILE A 54 -9.97 10.46 -1.79
C ILE A 54 -11.18 11.39 -1.96
N ALA A 55 -11.31 12.06 -3.11
CA ALA A 55 -12.40 13.01 -3.36
C ALA A 55 -13.78 12.33 -3.33
N ARG A 56 -13.92 11.12 -3.90
CA ARG A 56 -15.17 10.34 -3.86
C ARG A 56 -15.55 9.92 -2.45
N ILE A 57 -14.56 9.51 -1.65
CA ILE A 57 -14.79 9.08 -0.27
C ILE A 57 -15.20 10.29 0.58
N GLU A 58 -14.51 11.42 0.48
CA GLU A 58 -14.81 12.62 1.28
C GLU A 58 -16.12 13.29 0.92
N SER A 59 -16.51 13.25 -0.35
CA SER A 59 -17.84 13.75 -0.76
C SER A 59 -19.01 12.90 -0.27
N GLY A 60 -18.74 11.76 0.40
CA GLY A 60 -19.77 10.80 0.83
C GLY A 60 -20.45 10.08 -0.34
N GLN A 61 -19.96 10.25 -1.58
CA GLN A 61 -20.54 9.60 -2.76
C GLN A 61 -20.13 8.13 -2.87
N TYR A 62 -19.05 7.74 -2.17
CA TYR A 62 -18.61 6.35 -2.17
C TYR A 62 -19.41 5.52 -1.18
N LYS A 63 -20.17 4.55 -1.69
CA LYS A 63 -20.85 3.54 -0.86
C LYS A 63 -20.00 2.28 -0.84
N LEU A 64 -19.65 1.81 0.37
CA LEU A 64 -18.94 0.55 0.54
C LEU A 64 -19.78 -0.62 0.01
N ASN A 65 -19.17 -1.49 -0.78
CA ASN A 65 -19.76 -2.76 -1.20
C ASN A 65 -19.40 -3.85 -0.18
N LEU A 66 -20.09 -3.82 0.97
CA LEU A 66 -19.81 -4.75 2.06
C LEU A 66 -20.16 -6.19 1.67
N SER A 67 -19.26 -7.10 1.93
CA SER A 67 -19.41 -8.55 1.77
C SER A 67 -18.71 -9.30 2.88
N VAL A 68 -19.11 -10.55 3.10
CA VAL A 68 -18.42 -11.44 4.06
C VAL A 68 -17.41 -12.28 3.28
N PHE A 69 -16.14 -12.19 3.65
CA PHE A 69 -15.06 -12.95 3.02
C PHE A 69 -13.98 -13.33 4.03
N ASP A 70 -13.16 -14.32 3.65
CA ASP A 70 -11.99 -14.73 4.42
C ASP A 70 -10.84 -13.74 4.20
N ILE A 71 -10.39 -13.07 5.28
CA ILE A 71 -9.29 -12.10 5.22
C ILE A 71 -7.95 -12.77 4.94
N ASN A 72 -7.75 -14.01 5.39
CA ASN A 72 -6.52 -14.76 5.16
C ASN A 72 -6.36 -15.12 3.67
N ASP A 73 -7.47 -15.50 2.98
CA ASP A 73 -7.47 -15.67 1.51
C ASP A 73 -7.09 -14.36 0.79
N LEU A 74 -7.65 -13.24 1.22
CA LEU A 74 -7.33 -11.94 0.61
C LEU A 74 -5.86 -11.56 0.82
N ILE A 75 -5.32 -11.74 2.03
CA ILE A 75 -3.90 -11.50 2.34
C ILE A 75 -3.02 -12.34 1.41
N GLY A 76 -3.30 -13.64 1.29
CA GLY A 76 -2.54 -14.54 0.42
C GLY A 76 -2.55 -14.09 -1.04
N ARG A 77 -3.72 -13.69 -1.58
CA ARG A 77 -3.85 -13.19 -2.96
C ARG A 77 -3.07 -11.90 -3.19
N VAL A 78 -3.10 -10.97 -2.24
CA VAL A 78 -2.32 -9.74 -2.35
C VAL A 78 -0.82 -10.03 -2.27
N LEU A 79 -0.37 -10.90 -1.37
CA LEU A 79 1.05 -11.29 -1.27
C LEU A 79 1.60 -11.87 -2.58
N ILE A 80 0.83 -12.70 -3.28
CA ILE A 80 1.23 -13.27 -4.59
C ILE A 80 1.56 -12.15 -5.59
N THR A 81 0.84 -11.03 -5.56
CA THR A 81 1.12 -9.91 -6.49
C THR A 81 2.47 -9.23 -6.25
N PHE A 82 3.05 -9.44 -5.07
CA PHE A 82 4.37 -8.90 -4.69
C PHE A 82 5.52 -9.90 -4.79
N GLU A 83 5.27 -11.16 -5.15
CA GLU A 83 6.26 -12.24 -5.16
C GLU A 83 7.55 -11.87 -5.92
N ALA A 84 7.42 -11.31 -7.13
CA ALA A 84 8.57 -10.90 -7.93
C ALA A 84 9.43 -9.82 -7.24
N ARG A 85 8.79 -8.87 -6.56
CA ARG A 85 9.48 -7.77 -5.85
C ARG A 85 10.15 -8.24 -4.57
N ILE A 86 9.50 -9.15 -3.84
CA ILE A 86 10.03 -9.79 -2.63
C ILE A 86 11.27 -10.61 -2.99
N THR A 87 11.15 -11.44 -4.04
CA THR A 87 12.26 -12.25 -4.55
C THR A 87 13.43 -11.38 -5.04
N ALA A 88 13.16 -10.30 -5.77
CA ALA A 88 14.20 -9.38 -6.24
C ALA A 88 14.97 -8.69 -5.11
N LYS A 89 14.33 -8.50 -3.95
CA LYS A 89 14.97 -7.96 -2.74
C LYS A 89 15.64 -9.03 -1.85
N HIS A 90 15.54 -10.30 -2.22
CA HIS A 90 15.97 -11.42 -1.37
C HIS A 90 15.39 -11.32 0.06
N ALA A 91 14.12 -10.96 0.16
CA ALA A 91 13.42 -10.76 1.42
C ALA A 91 12.61 -12.02 1.79
N ASP A 92 12.47 -12.25 3.10
CA ASP A 92 11.65 -13.32 3.64
C ASP A 92 10.24 -12.84 3.97
N VAL A 93 9.27 -13.76 3.91
CA VAL A 93 7.88 -13.51 4.31
C VAL A 93 7.48 -14.50 5.40
N ASP A 94 7.01 -13.97 6.52
CA ASP A 94 6.46 -14.72 7.64
C ASP A 94 4.95 -14.43 7.78
N ALA A 95 4.11 -15.32 7.25
CA ALA A 95 2.66 -15.20 7.32
C ALA A 95 2.11 -15.96 8.55
N GLN A 96 1.91 -15.26 9.64
CA GLN A 96 1.35 -15.77 10.89
C GLN A 96 -0.19 -15.67 10.86
N LEU A 97 -0.81 -16.45 9.99
CA LEU A 97 -2.25 -16.49 9.77
C LEU A 97 -2.82 -17.76 10.42
N ASP A 98 -4.06 -17.64 10.91
CA ASP A 98 -4.77 -18.81 11.45
C ASP A 98 -5.04 -19.83 10.34
N TYR A 99 -4.97 -21.13 10.66
CA TYR A 99 -5.32 -22.19 9.70
C TYR A 99 -6.81 -22.20 9.37
N GLU A 100 -7.65 -21.79 10.33
CA GLU A 100 -9.09 -21.66 10.12
C GLU A 100 -9.40 -20.33 9.39
N PRO A 101 -10.38 -20.34 8.46
CA PRO A 101 -10.80 -19.12 7.78
C PRO A 101 -11.27 -18.05 8.76
N VAL A 102 -10.76 -16.84 8.62
CA VAL A 102 -11.12 -15.69 9.44
C VAL A 102 -12.03 -14.74 8.64
N PHE A 103 -13.32 -14.74 8.94
CA PHE A 103 -14.30 -13.97 8.18
C PHE A 103 -14.46 -12.55 8.72
N VAL A 104 -14.51 -11.60 7.79
CA VAL A 104 -14.76 -10.17 8.05
C VAL A 104 -15.92 -9.67 7.19
N GLU A 105 -16.66 -8.65 7.68
CA GLU A 105 -17.65 -7.91 6.90
C GLU A 105 -17.01 -6.58 6.46
N ALA A 106 -16.65 -6.48 5.20
CA ALA A 106 -15.95 -5.32 4.65
C ALA A 106 -16.12 -5.21 3.12
N ASP A 107 -15.67 -4.12 2.54
CA ASP A 107 -15.50 -3.97 1.10
C ASP A 107 -14.18 -4.63 0.70
N ARG A 108 -14.27 -5.78 0.03
CA ARG A 108 -13.12 -6.62 -0.30
C ARG A 108 -12.06 -5.90 -1.12
N ASP A 109 -12.50 -5.10 -2.09
CA ASP A 109 -11.57 -4.40 -3.01
C ASP A 109 -10.84 -3.29 -2.26
N ARG A 110 -11.54 -2.57 -1.38
CA ARG A 110 -10.93 -1.53 -0.56
C ARG A 110 -9.98 -2.08 0.50
N ILE A 111 -10.30 -3.19 1.12
CA ILE A 111 -9.35 -3.86 2.03
C ILE A 111 -8.16 -4.44 1.26
N GLY A 112 -8.36 -4.93 0.04
CA GLY A 112 -7.26 -5.27 -0.86
C GLY A 112 -6.34 -4.09 -1.14
N GLN A 113 -6.89 -2.89 -1.37
CA GLN A 113 -6.12 -1.64 -1.54
C GLN A 113 -5.34 -1.26 -0.26
N VAL A 114 -5.95 -1.42 0.92
CA VAL A 114 -5.28 -1.21 2.22
C VAL A 114 -4.06 -2.13 2.36
N LEU A 115 -4.26 -3.44 2.14
CA LEU A 115 -3.18 -4.43 2.20
C LEU A 115 -2.08 -4.13 1.20
N HIS A 116 -2.44 -3.80 -0.06
CA HIS A 116 -1.49 -3.44 -1.09
C HIS A 116 -0.62 -2.24 -0.67
N ASN A 117 -1.22 -1.16 -0.15
CA ASN A 117 -0.49 0.02 0.28
C ASN A 117 0.46 -0.27 1.46
N LEU A 118 0.02 -1.07 2.44
CA LEU A 118 0.85 -1.42 3.59
C LEU A 118 2.01 -2.35 3.21
N ILE A 119 1.75 -3.36 2.37
CA ILE A 119 2.77 -4.30 1.89
C ILE A 119 3.77 -3.58 0.96
N ASP A 120 3.29 -2.70 0.07
CA ASP A 120 4.15 -1.89 -0.78
C ASP A 120 5.12 -1.03 0.04
N ASN A 121 4.61 -0.37 1.08
CA ASN A 121 5.44 0.39 2.01
C ASN A 121 6.46 -0.49 2.73
N ALA A 122 6.07 -1.65 3.25
CA ALA A 122 6.98 -2.57 3.90
C ALA A 122 8.12 -3.00 2.97
N ILE A 123 7.79 -3.46 1.75
CA ILE A 123 8.78 -3.87 0.74
C ILE A 123 9.70 -2.70 0.35
N LYS A 124 9.16 -1.49 0.27
CA LYS A 124 9.93 -0.31 -0.12
C LYS A 124 10.99 0.05 0.92
N PHE A 125 10.65 0.00 2.20
CA PHE A 125 11.51 0.47 3.28
C PHE A 125 12.32 -0.64 3.97
N MET A 126 11.99 -1.92 3.78
CA MET A 126 12.81 -3.01 4.29
C MET A 126 14.21 -3.01 3.66
N PRO A 127 15.23 -3.49 4.37
CA PRO A 127 16.59 -3.60 3.85
C PRO A 127 16.68 -4.63 2.71
N GLU A 128 17.67 -4.44 1.83
CA GLU A 128 18.01 -5.43 0.79
C GLU A 128 18.74 -6.63 1.39
N ASN A 129 18.50 -7.83 0.87
CA ASN A 129 19.12 -9.12 1.23
C ASN A 129 18.78 -9.71 2.61
N TYR A 130 18.16 -8.95 3.52
CA TYR A 130 17.70 -9.43 4.83
C TYR A 130 16.37 -8.79 5.23
N GLY A 131 15.59 -8.36 4.25
CA GLY A 131 14.25 -7.85 4.44
C GLY A 131 13.33 -8.94 5.03
N LEU A 132 12.50 -8.58 6.00
CA LEU A 132 11.49 -9.46 6.59
C LEU A 132 10.15 -8.75 6.58
N LEU A 133 9.19 -9.34 5.89
CA LEU A 133 7.78 -8.96 5.91
C LEU A 133 7.03 -9.95 6.77
N THR A 134 6.49 -9.51 7.91
CA THR A 134 5.62 -10.35 8.73
C THR A 134 4.19 -9.85 8.63
N ILE A 135 3.23 -10.75 8.34
CA ILE A 135 1.79 -10.44 8.32
C ILE A 135 1.09 -11.34 9.32
N LYS A 136 0.26 -10.73 10.18
CA LYS A 136 -0.49 -11.44 11.23
C LYS A 136 -1.97 -11.11 11.12
N SER A 137 -2.82 -12.11 11.38
CA SER A 137 -4.25 -11.92 11.63
C SER A 137 -4.62 -12.50 12.99
N VAL A 138 -5.33 -11.73 13.81
CA VAL A 138 -5.75 -12.15 15.16
C VAL A 138 -7.18 -11.73 15.42
N VAL A 139 -8.01 -12.67 15.89
CA VAL A 139 -9.39 -12.40 16.31
C VAL A 139 -9.41 -12.03 17.80
N SER A 140 -10.00 -10.90 18.13
CA SER A 140 -10.21 -10.47 19.51
C SER A 140 -11.46 -9.60 19.64
N LYS A 141 -12.32 -9.90 20.62
CA LYS A 141 -13.51 -9.09 20.97
C LYS A 141 -14.39 -8.71 19.77
N HIS A 142 -14.71 -9.70 18.90
CA HIS A 142 -15.53 -9.52 17.69
C HIS A 142 -14.91 -8.60 16.62
N LYS A 143 -13.62 -8.32 16.73
CA LYS A 143 -12.81 -7.66 15.70
C LYS A 143 -11.71 -8.59 15.20
N VAL A 144 -11.33 -8.41 13.95
CA VAL A 144 -10.13 -9.01 13.37
C VAL A 144 -9.09 -7.91 13.27
N TYR A 145 -7.92 -8.15 13.83
CA TYR A 145 -6.77 -7.27 13.73
C TYR A 145 -5.80 -7.85 12.72
N VAL A 146 -5.42 -7.04 11.74
CA VAL A 146 -4.40 -7.41 10.76
C VAL A 146 -3.21 -6.50 10.96
N SER A 147 -2.02 -7.10 11.13
CA SER A 147 -0.76 -6.38 11.28
C SER A 147 0.16 -6.68 10.11
N VAL A 148 0.75 -5.65 9.54
CA VAL A 148 1.81 -5.71 8.52
C VAL A 148 3.06 -5.12 9.15
N CYS A 149 4.11 -5.93 9.28
CA CYS A 149 5.37 -5.57 9.95
C CYS A 149 6.53 -5.66 8.95
N ASP A 150 7.41 -4.69 8.99
CA ASP A 150 8.70 -4.71 8.30
C ASP A 150 9.85 -4.56 9.30
N ASN A 151 11.04 -4.96 8.90
CA ASN A 151 12.28 -4.76 9.64
C ASN A 151 13.12 -3.60 9.06
N GLY A 152 12.45 -2.58 8.54
CA GLY A 152 13.07 -1.37 8.02
C GLY A 152 13.65 -0.46 9.11
N PRO A 153 14.12 0.73 8.74
CA PRO A 153 14.80 1.67 9.65
C PRO A 153 13.84 2.35 10.64
N GLY A 154 12.54 2.03 10.56
CA GLY A 154 11.51 2.66 11.37
C GLY A 154 11.18 4.10 10.96
N ILE A 155 10.23 4.66 11.69
CA ILE A 155 9.70 6.02 11.51
C ILE A 155 10.08 6.84 12.74
N PRO A 156 10.66 8.04 12.58
CA PRO A 156 10.92 8.94 13.69
C PRO A 156 9.66 9.24 14.52
N LYS A 157 9.80 9.38 15.82
CA LYS A 157 8.65 9.60 16.73
C LYS A 157 7.85 10.86 16.37
N GLU A 158 8.54 11.90 15.95
CA GLU A 158 7.96 13.16 15.49
C GLU A 158 7.09 12.99 14.24
N ASP A 159 7.41 12.02 13.37
CA ASP A 159 6.70 11.78 12.12
C ASP A 159 5.47 10.89 12.31
N ILE A 160 5.43 10.01 13.32
CA ILE A 160 4.35 9.02 13.54
C ILE A 160 2.96 9.67 13.56
N ALA A 161 2.84 10.86 14.13
CA ALA A 161 1.56 11.58 14.19
C ALA A 161 1.07 12.06 12.81
N HIS A 162 1.97 12.19 11.85
CA HIS A 162 1.72 12.80 10.54
C HIS A 162 1.74 11.82 9.37
N ILE A 163 2.17 10.57 9.56
CA ILE A 163 2.31 9.60 8.45
C ILE A 163 1.01 9.30 7.71
N PHE A 164 -0.14 9.56 8.32
CA PHE A 164 -1.46 9.42 7.70
C PHE A 164 -1.96 10.71 7.04
N ASP A 165 -1.21 11.82 7.16
CA ASP A 165 -1.54 13.08 6.49
C ASP A 165 -1.24 12.95 4.98
N ARG A 166 -2.03 13.64 4.14
CA ARG A 166 -1.85 13.59 2.68
C ARG A 166 -0.54 14.24 2.27
N PHE A 167 0.14 13.60 1.33
CA PHE A 167 1.44 14.05 0.80
C PHE A 167 2.55 14.10 1.86
N TYR A 168 2.31 13.57 3.05
CA TYR A 168 3.35 13.52 4.05
C TYR A 168 4.40 12.45 3.71
N LYS A 169 5.66 12.82 3.89
CA LYS A 169 6.83 11.93 3.73
C LYS A 169 7.81 12.27 4.85
N ALA A 170 8.18 11.29 5.65
CA ALA A 170 9.23 11.46 6.66
C ALA A 170 10.55 11.87 5.99
N GLU A 171 11.32 12.75 6.62
CA GLU A 171 12.58 13.29 6.03
C GLU A 171 13.56 12.19 5.63
N LYS A 172 13.67 11.12 6.42
CA LYS A 172 14.51 9.96 6.08
C LYS A 172 14.04 9.21 4.83
N ALA A 173 12.76 9.29 4.48
CA ALA A 173 12.22 8.66 3.26
C ALA A 173 12.76 9.32 1.97
N HIS A 174 13.20 10.58 2.03
CA HIS A 174 13.84 11.26 0.91
C HIS A 174 15.24 10.74 0.57
N THR A 175 15.93 10.12 1.53
CA THR A 175 17.31 9.65 1.39
C THR A 175 17.42 8.28 0.70
N TYR A 176 16.32 7.51 0.70
CA TYR A 176 16.30 6.23 0.02
C TYR A 176 16.11 6.42 -1.50
N LYS A 177 17.03 5.86 -2.30
CA LYS A 177 17.04 5.92 -3.78
C LYS A 177 15.70 5.47 -4.42
N ASN A 178 14.86 4.74 -3.68
CA ASN A 178 13.52 4.30 -4.07
C ASN A 178 12.38 5.14 -3.46
N GLY A 179 12.67 6.35 -2.96
CA GLY A 179 11.73 7.26 -2.29
C GLY A 179 10.55 7.78 -3.13
N SER A 180 10.12 7.05 -4.14
CA SER A 180 9.14 7.46 -5.16
C SER A 180 7.66 7.30 -4.78
N GLY A 181 7.30 7.29 -3.49
CA GLY A 181 5.88 7.26 -3.08
C GLY A 181 5.16 8.60 -3.32
N THR A 182 3.86 8.56 -3.55
CA THR A 182 3.00 9.75 -3.70
C THR A 182 2.70 10.47 -2.38
N GLY A 183 2.96 9.82 -1.22
CA GLY A 183 2.52 10.29 0.09
C GLY A 183 1.00 10.20 0.30
N LEU A 184 0.27 9.53 -0.60
CA LEU A 184 -1.17 9.35 -0.52
C LEU A 184 -1.57 7.97 0.03
N GLY A 185 -0.73 6.95 -0.11
CA GLY A 185 -1.07 5.57 0.24
C GLY A 185 -1.54 5.38 1.68
N LEU A 186 -0.82 5.92 2.67
CA LEU A 186 -1.22 5.80 4.08
C LEU A 186 -2.45 6.65 4.42
N SER A 187 -2.65 7.79 3.78
CA SER A 187 -3.88 8.58 3.97
C SER A 187 -5.11 7.86 3.41
N ILE A 188 -4.96 7.12 2.30
CA ILE A 188 -6.01 6.25 1.76
C ILE A 188 -6.28 5.09 2.72
N VAL A 189 -5.24 4.45 3.27
CA VAL A 189 -5.40 3.40 4.29
C VAL A 189 -6.25 3.90 5.45
N LYS A 190 -5.90 5.06 6.02
CA LYS A 190 -6.65 5.68 7.12
C LYS A 190 -8.10 5.92 6.75
N LEU A 191 -8.34 6.52 5.59
CA LEU A 191 -9.66 6.88 5.11
C LEU A 191 -10.55 5.65 4.88
N VAL A 192 -10.01 4.59 4.27
CA VAL A 192 -10.72 3.33 4.04
C VAL A 192 -11.07 2.63 5.36
N ILE A 193 -10.12 2.55 6.29
CA ILE A 193 -10.35 1.91 7.59
C ILE A 193 -11.38 2.70 8.42
N ASP A 194 -11.32 4.03 8.42
CA ASP A 194 -12.33 4.88 9.09
C ASP A 194 -13.73 4.67 8.51
N GLN A 195 -13.88 4.52 7.19
CA GLN A 195 -15.17 4.19 6.57
C GLN A 195 -15.72 2.83 7.00
N HIS A 196 -14.84 1.87 7.30
CA HIS A 196 -15.23 0.57 7.85
C HIS A 196 -15.44 0.58 9.37
N HIS A 197 -15.41 1.76 10.00
CA HIS A 197 -15.50 1.92 11.46
C HIS A 197 -14.41 1.12 12.20
N GLY A 198 -13.29 0.90 11.54
CA GLY A 198 -12.09 0.27 12.08
C GLY A 198 -11.13 1.28 12.72
N GLU A 199 -10.02 0.77 13.23
CA GLU A 199 -8.93 1.57 13.75
C GLU A 199 -7.66 1.19 12.99
N ILE A 200 -6.79 2.16 12.71
CA ILE A 200 -5.43 1.94 12.18
C ILE A 200 -4.43 2.60 13.12
N LYS A 201 -3.35 1.88 13.43
CA LYS A 201 -2.26 2.35 14.28
C LYS A 201 -0.92 2.00 13.63
N ALA A 202 0.08 2.81 13.92
CA ALA A 202 1.47 2.54 13.58
C ALA A 202 2.31 2.54 14.87
N GLU A 203 3.11 1.50 15.02
CA GLU A 203 4.14 1.39 16.05
C GLU A 203 5.47 1.22 15.33
N SER A 204 6.48 2.01 15.72
CA SER A 204 7.75 2.00 15.04
C SER A 204 8.92 2.20 15.98
N SER A 205 10.03 1.57 15.63
CA SER A 205 11.32 1.67 16.29
C SER A 205 12.43 1.60 15.25
N GLU A 206 13.68 1.72 15.66
CA GLU A 206 14.87 1.51 14.81
C GLU A 206 14.99 0.08 14.24
N ASN A 207 14.15 -0.87 14.71
CA ASN A 207 14.12 -2.26 14.26
C ASN A 207 12.96 -2.57 13.30
N GLY A 208 12.19 -1.56 12.89
CA GLY A 208 11.09 -1.73 11.95
C GLY A 208 9.82 -0.99 12.31
N THR A 209 8.80 -1.21 11.48
CA THR A 209 7.48 -0.60 11.63
C THR A 209 6.39 -1.67 11.60
N VAL A 210 5.37 -1.46 12.43
CA VAL A 210 4.16 -2.29 12.49
C VAL A 210 2.95 -1.42 12.25
N PHE A 211 2.22 -1.70 11.17
CA PHE A 211 0.90 -1.13 10.94
C PHE A 211 -0.17 -2.15 11.32
N THR A 212 -1.08 -1.78 12.21
CA THR A 212 -2.18 -2.66 12.63
C THR A 212 -3.51 -1.98 12.38
N PHE A 213 -4.39 -2.66 11.63
CA PHE A 213 -5.76 -2.21 11.45
C PHE A 213 -6.79 -3.24 11.92
N SER A 214 -8.01 -2.78 12.22
CA SER A 214 -9.08 -3.64 12.69
C SER A 214 -10.29 -3.60 11.76
N LEU A 215 -10.96 -4.76 11.61
CA LEU A 215 -12.20 -4.92 10.89
C LEU A 215 -13.23 -5.62 11.78
N LYS A 216 -14.52 -5.48 11.45
CA LYS A 216 -15.61 -6.22 12.09
C LYS A 216 -15.52 -7.69 11.73
N GLN A 217 -15.43 -8.58 12.73
CA GLN A 217 -15.53 -10.02 12.53
C GLN A 217 -16.93 -10.37 12.01
N ALA A 218 -17.00 -11.30 11.08
CA ALA A 218 -18.24 -11.89 10.59
C ALA A 218 -18.31 -13.38 10.89
N LEU A 219 -19.51 -13.93 10.86
CA LEU A 219 -19.70 -15.39 10.84
C LEU A 219 -19.46 -15.90 9.40
N PRO A 220 -19.02 -17.19 9.25
CA PRO A 220 -18.89 -17.77 7.94
C PRO A 220 -20.24 -17.72 7.19
N PRO A 221 -20.23 -17.46 5.88
CA PRO A 221 -21.45 -17.51 5.09
C PRO A 221 -22.05 -18.93 5.15
N PRO A 222 -23.37 -19.06 5.11
CA PRO A 222 -24.02 -20.36 5.09
C PRO A 222 -23.47 -21.19 3.91
N ARG A 223 -23.08 -22.43 4.17
CA ARG A 223 -22.63 -23.34 3.11
C ARG A 223 -23.76 -23.46 2.08
N ARG A 224 -23.50 -23.12 0.82
CA ARG A 224 -24.41 -23.45 -0.27
C ARG A 224 -24.58 -24.98 -0.25
N GLN A 225 -25.78 -25.48 0.05
CA GLN A 225 -26.11 -26.88 -0.20
C GLN A 225 -25.94 -27.13 -1.70
N PRO A 226 -25.23 -28.20 -2.12
CA PRO A 226 -25.23 -28.57 -3.53
C PRO A 226 -26.70 -28.71 -3.95
N ALA A 227 -27.07 -28.10 -5.08
CA ALA A 227 -28.38 -28.33 -5.68
C ALA A 227 -28.53 -29.84 -5.85
N ALA A 228 -29.58 -30.38 -5.22
CA ALA A 228 -29.95 -31.79 -5.46
C ALA A 228 -30.30 -31.93 -6.95
N GLU A 229 -29.49 -32.73 -7.68
CA GLU A 229 -29.80 -33.18 -9.03
C GLU A 229 -31.04 -34.08 -9.07
#